data_d7cb6d3db8695df7bb8ab088a97c9c10
#
_entry.id   d7cb6d3db8695df7bb8ab088a97c9c10
#
_cell.length_a   1.000
_cell.length_b   1.000
_cell.length_c   1.000
_cell.angle_alpha   90.00
_cell.angle_beta   90.00
_cell.angle_gamma   90.00
#
_symmetry.space_group_name_H-M   'P 1'
#
loop_
_entity.id
_entity.type
_entity.pdbx_description
1 polymer ?
#
loop_
_entity_poly.entity_id
_entity_poly.type
_entity_poly.pdbx_seq_one_letter_code
_entity_poly.pdbx_strand_id
1 'polypeptide(L)'
;SETIYLADSGEQSVVTVRFDNAPDGILLVRKVCSVNPSVTLANAEFKITYADGTLIGDSNGIFRTDEHGEIRIPGLKPGKSVIVTETRAPDGYLIDTQSQTVQIKEGRTVSLTFKNQPKGKLIIQKRDSTTGQPLPGAEFRVTTAAGCEVGLDGVIGTSTLTQNGIFTTDGQGEIKITNLAPGAYVLTEIKAPTGYVMDRASTNVVIGKNSDTQTVIVKNSKAGT
;
A
#
# COMPACT_ATOMS: atom_id res chain seq x y z
N SER A 1 -21.76 28.48 -24.93
CA SER A 1 -22.26 29.60 -25.76
C SER A 1 -23.79 29.55 -25.74
N GLU A 2 -24.40 30.59 -25.21
CA GLU A 2 -25.84 30.82 -25.33
C GLU A 2 -26.11 31.69 -26.54
N THR A 3 -27.09 31.31 -27.35
CA THR A 3 -27.53 32.09 -28.52
C THR A 3 -28.71 32.94 -28.07
N ILE A 4 -28.55 34.25 -28.17
CA ILE A 4 -29.62 35.21 -27.85
C ILE A 4 -30.28 35.66 -29.14
N TYR A 5 -31.58 35.44 -29.28
CA TYR A 5 -32.37 35.95 -30.39
C TYR A 5 -32.98 37.27 -30.00
N LEU A 6 -32.62 38.34 -30.70
CA LEU A 6 -33.24 39.65 -30.57
C LEU A 6 -34.43 39.72 -31.55
N ALA A 7 -35.63 39.94 -31.02
CA ALA A 7 -36.78 40.22 -31.87
C ALA A 7 -36.68 41.69 -32.34
N ASP A 8 -36.86 41.90 -33.65
CA ASP A 8 -36.90 43.26 -34.24
C ASP A 8 -38.25 43.89 -33.89
N SER A 9 -38.28 44.70 -32.81
CA SER A 9 -39.50 45.37 -32.34
C SER A 9 -39.49 46.90 -32.63
N GLY A 10 -38.50 47.37 -33.39
CA GLY A 10 -38.44 48.82 -33.76
C GLY A 10 -38.10 49.78 -32.61
N GLU A 11 -37.97 49.28 -31.41
CA GLU A 11 -37.49 50.06 -30.24
C GLU A 11 -36.06 49.65 -29.88
N GLN A 12 -35.23 50.60 -29.41
CA GLN A 12 -33.89 50.29 -28.93
C GLN A 12 -33.98 49.42 -27.64
N SER A 13 -33.92 48.11 -27.81
CA SER A 13 -33.85 47.18 -26.69
C SER A 13 -32.39 46.94 -26.32
N VAL A 14 -32.00 47.32 -25.10
CA VAL A 14 -30.69 47.00 -24.55
C VAL A 14 -30.78 45.63 -23.86
N VAL A 15 -30.15 44.61 -24.42
CA VAL A 15 -30.03 43.31 -23.77
C VAL A 15 -28.71 43.29 -23.02
N THR A 16 -28.76 43.26 -21.69
CA THR A 16 -27.56 43.09 -20.85
C THR A 16 -27.37 41.60 -20.58
N VAL A 17 -26.31 41.01 -21.12
CA VAL A 17 -25.91 39.65 -20.82
C VAL A 17 -24.81 39.67 -19.77
N ARG A 18 -25.07 39.09 -18.62
CA ARG A 18 -24.10 38.98 -17.55
C ARG A 18 -23.49 37.56 -17.58
N PHE A 19 -22.18 37.50 -17.74
CA PHE A 19 -21.43 36.22 -17.59
C PHE A 19 -20.77 36.25 -16.21
N ASP A 20 -21.25 35.41 -15.33
CA ASP A 20 -20.62 35.22 -14.03
C ASP A 20 -19.69 34.01 -14.16
N ASN A 21 -18.39 34.23 -14.11
CA ASN A 21 -17.38 33.17 -14.07
C ASN A 21 -17.07 32.86 -12.60
N ALA A 22 -17.51 31.68 -12.12
CA ALA A 22 -17.12 31.20 -10.83
C ALA A 22 -15.62 30.81 -10.86
N PRO A 23 -14.80 31.27 -9.89
CA PRO A 23 -13.40 30.82 -9.81
C PRO A 23 -13.30 29.32 -9.64
N ASP A 24 -12.39 28.70 -10.39
CA ASP A 24 -12.12 27.25 -10.31
C ASP A 24 -11.69 26.85 -8.89
N GLY A 25 -12.04 25.63 -8.48
CA GLY A 25 -11.64 25.07 -7.21
C GLY A 25 -10.36 24.24 -7.33
N ILE A 26 -9.84 23.82 -6.18
CA ILE A 26 -8.62 23.01 -6.07
C ILE A 26 -8.96 21.78 -5.25
N LEU A 27 -8.51 20.60 -5.72
CA LEU A 27 -8.48 19.38 -4.94
C LEU A 27 -7.06 19.18 -4.39
N LEU A 28 -6.96 18.88 -3.08
CA LEU A 28 -5.75 18.44 -2.41
C LEU A 28 -5.98 17.03 -1.83
N VAL A 29 -5.27 16.07 -2.34
CA VAL A 29 -5.23 14.70 -1.78
C VAL A 29 -3.98 14.57 -0.93
N ARG A 30 -4.14 14.08 0.30
CA ARG A 30 -3.04 13.79 1.23
C ARG A 30 -2.98 12.29 1.50
N LYS A 31 -1.79 11.75 1.42
CA LYS A 31 -1.51 10.34 1.70
C LYS A 31 -0.60 10.22 2.93
N VAL A 32 -1.07 9.48 3.95
CA VAL A 32 -0.36 9.36 5.22
C VAL A 32 -0.37 7.91 5.73
N CYS A 33 0.57 7.61 6.63
CA CYS A 33 0.58 6.35 7.36
C CYS A 33 -0.57 6.30 8.39
N SER A 34 -1.29 5.19 8.45
CA SER A 34 -2.46 5.02 9.34
C SER A 34 -2.09 5.02 10.82
N VAL A 35 -0.88 4.56 11.17
CA VAL A 35 -0.39 4.45 12.55
C VAL A 35 0.36 5.67 13.03
N ASN A 36 0.91 6.45 12.10
CA ASN A 36 1.52 7.73 12.38
C ASN A 36 1.18 8.73 11.27
N PRO A 37 0.09 9.50 11.41
CA PRO A 37 -0.35 10.44 10.38
C PRO A 37 0.63 11.58 10.06
N SER A 38 1.66 11.78 10.88
CA SER A 38 2.75 12.73 10.59
C SER A 38 3.70 12.20 9.50
N VAL A 39 3.66 10.91 9.22
CA VAL A 39 4.44 10.30 8.13
C VAL A 39 3.61 10.37 6.85
N THR A 40 4.06 11.19 5.91
CA THR A 40 3.47 11.34 4.58
C THR A 40 4.02 10.28 3.64
N LEU A 41 3.22 9.86 2.65
CA LEU A 41 3.55 8.74 1.80
C LEU A 41 3.61 9.17 0.33
N ALA A 42 4.82 9.23 -0.21
CA ALA A 42 5.08 9.49 -1.62
C ALA A 42 4.79 8.27 -2.52
N ASN A 43 4.63 8.51 -3.82
CA ASN A 43 4.47 7.48 -4.86
C ASN A 43 3.21 6.60 -4.75
N ALA A 44 2.21 7.00 -3.95
CA ALA A 44 0.89 6.40 -4.02
C ALA A 44 0.21 6.84 -5.32
N GLU A 45 -0.43 5.90 -6.03
CA GLU A 45 -1.11 6.19 -7.29
C GLU A 45 -2.62 6.23 -7.09
N PHE A 46 -3.26 7.23 -7.67
CA PHE A 46 -4.70 7.45 -7.58
C PHE A 46 -5.34 7.61 -8.95
N LYS A 47 -6.51 7.03 -9.12
CA LYS A 47 -7.45 7.35 -10.18
C LYS A 47 -8.36 8.46 -9.68
N ILE A 48 -8.36 9.61 -10.38
CA ILE A 48 -9.17 10.78 -10.02
C ILE A 48 -9.99 11.20 -11.23
N THR A 49 -11.31 11.20 -11.09
CA THR A 49 -12.26 11.54 -12.16
C THR A 49 -13.39 12.39 -11.61
N TYR A 50 -14.08 13.10 -12.47
CA TYR A 50 -15.40 13.60 -12.13
C TYR A 50 -16.39 12.43 -11.92
N ALA A 51 -17.45 12.66 -11.15
CA ALA A 51 -18.45 11.62 -10.86
C ALA A 51 -19.23 11.15 -12.12
N ASP A 52 -19.25 11.97 -13.18
CA ASP A 52 -19.81 11.61 -14.48
C ASP A 52 -18.86 10.75 -15.36
N GLY A 53 -17.70 10.37 -14.83
CA GLY A 53 -16.68 9.59 -15.51
C GLY A 53 -15.69 10.41 -16.35
N THR A 54 -15.89 11.73 -16.47
CA THR A 54 -14.96 12.60 -17.20
C THR A 54 -13.58 12.57 -16.54
N LEU A 55 -12.55 12.39 -17.35
CA LEU A 55 -11.16 12.37 -16.89
C LEU A 55 -10.69 13.78 -16.51
N ILE A 56 -9.82 13.84 -15.52
CA ILE A 56 -9.19 15.07 -15.06
C ILE A 56 -7.73 15.06 -15.51
N GLY A 57 -7.31 16.15 -16.17
CA GLY A 57 -5.95 16.32 -16.69
C GLY A 57 -5.61 15.41 -17.86
N ASP A 58 -4.35 15.47 -18.31
CA ASP A 58 -3.85 14.78 -19.52
C ASP A 58 -3.35 13.34 -19.23
N SER A 59 -3.36 12.91 -17.96
CA SER A 59 -2.79 11.65 -17.47
C SER A 59 -3.79 10.49 -17.38
N ASN A 60 -4.85 10.49 -18.19
CA ASN A 60 -5.96 9.52 -18.07
C ASN A 60 -6.58 9.45 -16.66
N GLY A 61 -6.51 10.55 -15.90
CA GLY A 61 -6.97 10.62 -14.52
C GLY A 61 -6.08 9.88 -13.51
N ILE A 62 -4.84 9.54 -13.89
CA ILE A 62 -3.87 8.89 -13.00
C ILE A 62 -2.92 9.94 -12.43
N PHE A 63 -2.82 9.98 -11.12
CA PHE A 63 -1.98 10.92 -10.39
C PHE A 63 -1.15 10.17 -9.34
N ARG A 64 0.02 10.72 -8.99
CA ARG A 64 0.88 10.16 -7.93
C ARG A 64 1.18 11.21 -6.88
N THR A 65 1.23 10.78 -5.61
CA THR A 65 1.68 11.65 -4.53
C THR A 65 3.15 12.00 -4.68
N ASP A 66 3.46 13.26 -4.44
CA ASP A 66 4.81 13.82 -4.42
C ASP A 66 5.60 13.39 -3.16
N GLU A 67 6.78 13.97 -2.96
CA GLU A 67 7.65 13.74 -1.79
C GLU A 67 7.02 14.15 -0.45
N HIS A 68 6.01 15.04 -0.49
CA HIS A 68 5.23 15.45 0.68
C HIS A 68 3.97 14.60 0.90
N GLY A 69 3.76 13.57 0.05
CA GLY A 69 2.55 12.74 0.09
C GLY A 69 1.31 13.45 -0.42
N GLU A 70 1.45 14.44 -1.31
CA GLU A 70 0.34 15.27 -1.77
C GLU A 70 0.12 15.15 -3.29
N ILE A 71 -1.15 15.27 -3.71
CA ILE A 71 -1.57 15.55 -5.08
C ILE A 71 -2.38 16.83 -5.04
N ARG A 72 -1.98 17.84 -5.81
CA ARG A 72 -2.67 19.11 -5.92
C ARG A 72 -3.18 19.31 -7.35
N ILE A 73 -4.50 19.42 -7.52
CA ILE A 73 -5.14 19.58 -8.83
C ILE A 73 -5.93 20.89 -8.83
N PRO A 74 -5.43 21.94 -9.49
CA PRO A 74 -6.16 23.17 -9.70
C PRO A 74 -7.10 23.10 -10.92
N GLY A 75 -7.91 24.13 -11.13
CA GLY A 75 -8.72 24.30 -12.34
C GLY A 75 -9.95 23.39 -12.39
N LEU A 76 -10.42 22.90 -11.24
CA LEU A 76 -11.58 22.04 -11.18
C LEU A 76 -12.89 22.82 -11.14
N LYS A 77 -13.89 22.38 -11.89
CA LYS A 77 -15.17 23.05 -12.04
C LYS A 77 -15.98 23.04 -10.73
N PRO A 78 -16.36 24.21 -10.18
CA PRO A 78 -17.21 24.31 -9.00
C PRO A 78 -18.54 23.59 -9.18
N GLY A 79 -19.07 23.04 -8.10
CA GLY A 79 -20.32 22.29 -8.09
C GLY A 79 -20.22 20.85 -8.58
N LYS A 80 -19.16 20.49 -9.31
CA LYS A 80 -18.91 19.09 -9.73
C LYS A 80 -18.37 18.27 -8.57
N SER A 81 -18.76 17.00 -8.52
CA SER A 81 -18.19 15.99 -7.59
C SER A 81 -17.03 15.28 -8.25
N VAL A 82 -15.97 15.03 -7.47
CA VAL A 82 -14.78 14.30 -7.89
C VAL A 82 -14.68 13.02 -7.05
N ILE A 83 -14.38 11.90 -7.70
CA ILE A 83 -14.13 10.60 -7.10
C ILE A 83 -12.63 10.34 -7.13
N VAL A 84 -12.07 9.98 -5.97
CA VAL A 84 -10.65 9.65 -5.78
C VAL A 84 -10.55 8.24 -5.26
N THR A 85 -9.80 7.38 -5.98
CA THR A 85 -9.59 5.97 -5.64
C THR A 85 -8.10 5.66 -5.69
N GLU A 86 -7.54 5.05 -4.64
CA GLU A 86 -6.17 4.56 -4.69
C GLU A 86 -6.09 3.34 -5.59
N THR A 87 -5.17 3.34 -6.56
CA THR A 87 -4.92 2.23 -7.49
C THR A 87 -3.65 1.48 -7.17
N ARG A 88 -2.71 2.13 -6.47
CA ARG A 88 -1.47 1.51 -6.03
C ARG A 88 -0.96 2.18 -4.75
N ALA A 89 -0.73 1.37 -3.71
CA ALA A 89 -0.08 1.81 -2.49
C ALA A 89 1.43 1.99 -2.68
N PRO A 90 2.09 2.84 -1.88
CA PRO A 90 3.54 2.87 -1.79
C PRO A 90 4.12 1.54 -1.31
N ASP A 91 5.38 1.28 -1.63
CA ASP A 91 6.06 0.07 -1.19
C ASP A 91 6.08 -0.03 0.35
N GLY A 92 5.85 -1.21 0.87
CA GLY A 92 5.75 -1.45 2.32
C GLY A 92 4.39 -1.15 2.93
N TYR A 93 3.39 -0.76 2.15
CA TYR A 93 2.04 -0.45 2.62
C TYR A 93 0.98 -1.32 1.95
N LEU A 94 -0.15 -1.49 2.65
CA LEU A 94 -1.36 -2.10 2.10
C LEU A 94 -2.18 -1.05 1.38
N ILE A 95 -2.74 -1.42 0.22
CA ILE A 95 -3.66 -0.55 -0.51
C ILE A 95 -4.99 -0.39 0.23
N ASP A 96 -5.56 0.81 0.21
CA ASP A 96 -6.95 1.07 0.59
C ASP A 96 -7.75 1.36 -0.69
N THR A 97 -8.56 0.41 -1.09
CA THR A 97 -9.37 0.51 -2.33
C THR A 97 -10.67 1.30 -2.14
N GLN A 98 -10.95 1.83 -0.94
CA GLN A 98 -12.13 2.64 -0.71
C GLN A 98 -12.01 4.00 -1.38
N SER A 99 -12.97 4.30 -2.26
CA SER A 99 -13.05 5.60 -2.91
C SER A 99 -13.62 6.65 -1.96
N GLN A 100 -13.11 7.89 -2.07
CA GLN A 100 -13.70 9.05 -1.43
C GLN A 100 -14.24 10.00 -2.51
N THR A 101 -15.37 10.64 -2.21
CA THR A 101 -16.01 11.61 -3.11
C THR A 101 -16.09 12.96 -2.43
N VAL A 102 -15.78 14.02 -3.17
CA VAL A 102 -15.88 15.40 -2.67
C VAL A 102 -16.45 16.33 -3.73
N GLN A 103 -17.27 17.30 -3.32
CA GLN A 103 -17.76 18.35 -4.20
C GLN A 103 -16.77 19.51 -4.24
N ILE A 104 -16.42 19.94 -5.45
CA ILE A 104 -15.53 21.10 -5.67
C ILE A 104 -16.27 22.38 -5.33
N LYS A 105 -15.63 23.23 -4.54
CA LYS A 105 -16.15 24.52 -4.10
C LYS A 105 -15.46 25.65 -4.84
N GLU A 106 -16.25 26.66 -5.17
CA GLU A 106 -15.82 27.86 -5.86
C GLU A 106 -14.67 28.57 -5.13
N GLY A 107 -13.55 28.79 -5.83
CA GLY A 107 -12.38 29.50 -5.32
C GLY A 107 -11.70 28.87 -4.10
N ARG A 108 -12.05 27.63 -3.73
CA ARG A 108 -11.54 26.99 -2.51
C ARG A 108 -10.75 25.73 -2.79
N THR A 109 -9.83 25.42 -1.87
CA THR A 109 -9.20 24.11 -1.78
C THR A 109 -10.08 23.17 -0.95
N VAL A 110 -10.46 22.03 -1.53
CA VAL A 110 -11.09 20.92 -0.82
C VAL A 110 -10.06 19.84 -0.64
N SER A 111 -10.01 19.20 0.56
CA SER A 111 -8.97 18.22 0.89
C SER A 111 -9.56 16.87 1.23
N LEU A 112 -8.89 15.81 0.77
CA LEU A 112 -9.14 14.42 1.14
C LEU A 112 -7.88 13.82 1.75
N THR A 113 -8.04 12.97 2.76
CA THR A 113 -6.92 12.26 3.37
C THR A 113 -7.13 10.75 3.26
N PHE A 114 -6.16 10.08 2.65
CA PHE A 114 -6.10 8.62 2.54
C PHE A 114 -5.02 8.07 3.46
N LYS A 115 -5.30 6.93 4.10
CA LYS A 115 -4.40 6.33 5.08
C LYS A 115 -4.05 4.91 4.65
N ASN A 116 -2.75 4.59 4.57
CA ASN A 116 -2.34 3.20 4.34
C ASN A 116 -1.72 2.59 5.59
N GLN A 117 -2.01 1.32 5.77
CA GLN A 117 -1.46 0.52 6.85
C GLN A 117 -0.11 -0.04 6.42
N PRO A 118 0.97 0.14 7.23
CA PRO A 118 2.25 -0.48 6.94
C PRO A 118 2.17 -2.00 7.09
N LYS A 119 2.92 -2.71 6.25
CA LYS A 119 3.11 -4.17 6.30
C LYS A 119 4.11 -4.54 7.38
N GLY A 120 4.06 -5.78 7.84
CA GLY A 120 4.91 -6.31 8.91
C GLY A 120 6.16 -7.03 8.40
N LYS A 121 6.91 -7.63 9.36
CA LYS A 121 8.14 -8.39 9.13
C LYS A 121 8.16 -9.66 9.96
N LEU A 122 8.83 -10.70 9.46
CA LEU A 122 9.14 -11.91 10.20
C LEU A 122 10.67 -12.13 10.17
N ILE A 123 11.25 -12.32 11.34
CA ILE A 123 12.65 -12.70 11.53
C ILE A 123 12.66 -14.12 12.11
N ILE A 124 13.29 -15.04 11.40
CA ILE A 124 13.50 -16.42 11.85
C ILE A 124 14.94 -16.51 12.32
N GLN A 125 15.15 -16.92 13.56
CA GLN A 125 16.48 -17.14 14.13
C GLN A 125 16.68 -18.63 14.42
N LYS A 126 17.66 -19.24 13.78
CA LYS A 126 18.06 -20.61 14.01
C LYS A 126 19.20 -20.68 15.00
N ARG A 127 19.02 -21.42 16.11
CA ARG A 127 19.97 -21.45 17.23
C ARG A 127 20.23 -22.90 17.65
N ASP A 128 21.47 -23.17 18.11
CA ASP A 128 21.83 -24.38 18.85
C ASP A 128 21.05 -24.41 20.16
N SER A 129 20.42 -25.55 20.48
CA SER A 129 19.55 -25.68 21.65
C SER A 129 20.31 -25.59 22.99
N THR A 130 21.58 -25.93 23.01
CA THR A 130 22.43 -25.97 24.21
C THR A 130 23.22 -24.67 24.37
N THR A 131 23.86 -24.22 23.29
CA THR A 131 24.82 -23.09 23.35
C THR A 131 24.18 -21.74 22.97
N GLY A 132 23.01 -21.75 22.29
CA GLY A 132 22.38 -20.56 21.76
C GLY A 132 23.08 -19.96 20.53
N GLN A 133 24.16 -20.57 20.05
CA GLN A 133 24.93 -20.08 18.90
C GLN A 133 24.08 -20.10 17.63
N PRO A 134 24.30 -19.15 16.70
CA PRO A 134 23.60 -19.12 15.42
C PRO A 134 23.93 -20.33 14.57
N LEU A 135 22.93 -20.84 13.85
CA LEU A 135 23.05 -22.00 12.97
C LEU A 135 22.73 -21.61 11.52
N PRO A 136 23.74 -21.40 10.68
CA PRO A 136 23.56 -21.18 9.24
C PRO A 136 23.21 -22.46 8.50
N GLY A 137 22.61 -22.32 7.31
CA GLY A 137 22.34 -23.43 6.40
C GLY A 137 21.10 -24.26 6.72
N ALA A 138 20.27 -23.86 7.67
CA ALA A 138 18.94 -24.44 7.85
C ALA A 138 17.99 -23.94 6.76
N GLU A 139 17.14 -24.82 6.23
CA GLU A 139 16.16 -24.46 5.22
C GLU A 139 14.75 -24.47 5.80
N PHE A 140 14.01 -23.40 5.52
CA PHE A 140 12.64 -23.20 5.98
C PHE A 140 11.69 -22.92 4.82
N ARG A 141 10.45 -23.37 4.98
CA ARG A 141 9.31 -22.93 4.19
C ARG A 141 8.40 -22.09 5.05
N VAL A 142 7.90 -20.97 4.48
CA VAL A 142 6.87 -20.13 5.11
C VAL A 142 5.64 -20.12 4.22
N THR A 143 4.49 -20.39 4.81
CA THR A 143 3.21 -20.34 4.12
C THR A 143 2.22 -19.46 4.89
N THR A 144 1.17 -18.99 4.21
CA THR A 144 -0.03 -18.50 4.89
C THR A 144 -0.74 -19.66 5.60
N ALA A 145 -1.69 -19.35 6.48
CA ALA A 145 -2.55 -20.38 7.11
C ALA A 145 -3.35 -21.19 6.08
N ALA A 146 -3.59 -20.64 4.88
CA ALA A 146 -4.25 -21.34 3.77
C ALA A 146 -3.28 -22.22 2.93
N GLY A 147 -2.00 -22.27 3.30
CA GLY A 147 -0.98 -23.08 2.63
C GLY A 147 -0.32 -22.44 1.42
N CYS A 148 -0.60 -21.17 1.12
CA CYS A 148 0.09 -20.45 0.03
C CYS A 148 1.51 -20.07 0.45
N GLU A 149 2.49 -20.36 -0.39
CA GLU A 149 3.90 -20.00 -0.16
C GLU A 149 4.09 -18.48 -0.12
N VAL A 150 5.07 -18.04 0.67
CA VAL A 150 5.41 -16.62 0.88
C VAL A 150 6.88 -16.40 0.52
N GLY A 151 7.16 -15.36 -0.28
CA GLY A 151 8.51 -14.96 -0.63
C GLY A 151 9.19 -14.07 0.42
N LEU A 152 10.51 -13.85 0.30
CA LEU A 152 11.28 -12.93 1.17
C LEU A 152 10.77 -11.48 1.12
N ASP A 153 10.16 -11.09 0.02
CA ASP A 153 9.52 -9.80 -0.21
C ASP A 153 8.06 -9.74 0.30
N GLY A 154 7.59 -10.82 0.94
CA GLY A 154 6.22 -10.94 1.44
C GLY A 154 5.16 -11.18 0.35
N VAL A 155 5.57 -11.45 -0.89
CA VAL A 155 4.64 -11.82 -1.97
C VAL A 155 4.10 -13.24 -1.72
N ILE A 156 2.78 -13.38 -1.82
CA ILE A 156 2.08 -14.66 -1.67
C ILE A 156 1.99 -15.32 -3.05
N GLY A 157 2.36 -16.60 -3.12
CA GLY A 157 2.43 -17.36 -4.36
C GLY A 157 3.86 -17.45 -4.89
N THR A 158 4.05 -17.28 -6.21
CA THR A 158 5.39 -17.30 -6.82
C THR A 158 6.14 -16.00 -6.56
N SER A 159 7.23 -16.07 -5.81
CA SER A 159 8.19 -14.98 -5.65
C SER A 159 9.39 -15.18 -6.56
N THR A 160 9.89 -14.09 -7.17
CA THR A 160 11.14 -14.12 -7.95
C THR A 160 12.39 -14.19 -7.07
N LEU A 161 12.26 -13.93 -5.77
CA LEU A 161 13.38 -13.88 -4.82
C LEU A 161 13.67 -15.24 -4.14
N THR A 162 12.82 -16.25 -4.33
CA THR A 162 12.98 -17.58 -3.75
C THR A 162 12.66 -18.65 -4.76
N GLN A 163 13.49 -19.68 -4.83
CA GLN A 163 13.14 -20.92 -5.51
C GLN A 163 12.21 -21.75 -4.60
N ASN A 164 10.99 -22.01 -5.05
CA ASN A 164 10.02 -22.88 -4.38
C ASN A 164 9.63 -22.49 -2.94
N GLY A 165 9.67 -21.19 -2.59
CA GLY A 165 9.30 -20.71 -1.25
C GLY A 165 10.22 -21.21 -0.12
N ILE A 166 11.44 -21.64 -0.45
CA ILE A 166 12.43 -22.16 0.50
C ILE A 166 13.47 -21.08 0.78
N PHE A 167 13.74 -20.85 2.06
CA PHE A 167 14.71 -19.90 2.56
C PHE A 167 15.81 -20.60 3.33
N THR A 168 17.04 -20.12 3.21
CA THR A 168 18.19 -20.66 3.95
C THR A 168 18.68 -19.63 4.96
N THR A 169 18.97 -20.06 6.20
CA THR A 169 19.55 -19.19 7.22
C THR A 169 20.96 -18.75 6.83
N ASP A 170 21.23 -17.44 7.00
CA ASP A 170 22.50 -16.79 6.73
C ASP A 170 23.59 -17.11 7.77
N GLY A 171 24.75 -16.47 7.67
CA GLY A 171 25.86 -16.65 8.61
C GLY A 171 25.54 -16.30 10.06
N GLN A 172 24.51 -15.51 10.33
CA GLN A 172 23.98 -15.17 11.64
C GLN A 172 22.87 -16.12 12.08
N GLY A 173 22.55 -17.13 11.26
CA GLY A 173 21.44 -18.06 11.48
C GLY A 173 20.08 -17.39 11.31
N GLU A 174 19.97 -16.39 10.46
CA GLU A 174 18.74 -15.61 10.29
C GLU A 174 18.13 -15.71 8.88
N ILE A 175 16.80 -15.61 8.82
CA ILE A 175 16.01 -15.33 7.63
C ILE A 175 15.15 -14.10 7.95
N LYS A 176 15.12 -13.12 7.04
CA LYS A 176 14.30 -11.90 7.18
C LYS A 176 13.31 -11.83 6.02
N ILE A 177 12.02 -11.86 6.37
CA ILE A 177 10.91 -11.68 5.42
C ILE A 177 10.27 -10.34 5.71
N THR A 178 10.15 -9.50 4.68
CA THR A 178 9.60 -8.15 4.78
C THR A 178 8.25 -8.06 4.07
N ASN A 179 7.55 -6.95 4.27
CA ASN A 179 6.29 -6.63 3.55
C ASN A 179 5.16 -7.64 3.76
N LEU A 180 5.15 -8.34 4.89
CA LEU A 180 4.07 -9.28 5.22
C LEU A 180 2.77 -8.54 5.53
N ALA A 181 1.68 -8.97 4.90
CA ALA A 181 0.35 -8.54 5.30
C ALA A 181 0.03 -9.06 6.71
N PRO A 182 -0.77 -8.34 7.51
CA PRO A 182 -1.29 -8.88 8.76
C PRO A 182 -2.03 -10.19 8.52
N GLY A 183 -1.74 -11.21 9.34
CA GLY A 183 -2.33 -12.53 9.19
C GLY A 183 -1.55 -13.63 9.89
N ALA A 184 -2.06 -14.84 9.82
CA ALA A 184 -1.42 -16.03 10.36
C ALA A 184 -0.55 -16.70 9.29
N TYR A 185 0.66 -17.07 9.70
CA TYR A 185 1.67 -17.74 8.88
C TYR A 185 2.13 -19.01 9.57
N VAL A 186 2.60 -19.99 8.77
CA VAL A 186 3.14 -21.26 9.23
C VAL A 186 4.58 -21.37 8.78
N LEU A 187 5.48 -21.55 9.73
CA LEU A 187 6.91 -21.78 9.52
C LEU A 187 7.22 -23.26 9.69
N THR A 188 7.85 -23.88 8.70
CA THR A 188 8.24 -25.29 8.75
C THR A 188 9.72 -25.44 8.37
N GLU A 189 10.52 -26.05 9.26
CA GLU A 189 11.88 -26.46 8.93
C GLU A 189 11.84 -27.67 8.00
N ILE A 190 12.49 -27.55 6.83
CA ILE A 190 12.53 -28.62 5.83
C ILE A 190 13.90 -29.29 5.74
N LYS A 191 14.96 -28.63 6.27
CA LYS A 191 16.30 -29.19 6.38
C LYS A 191 17.05 -28.57 7.55
N ALA A 192 17.58 -29.40 8.43
CA ALA A 192 18.44 -28.97 9.51
C ALA A 192 19.86 -28.62 9.01
N PRO A 193 20.59 -27.76 9.74
CA PRO A 193 22.02 -27.58 9.50
C PRO A 193 22.80 -28.91 9.65
N THR A 194 23.91 -28.98 8.96
CA THR A 194 24.77 -30.19 9.02
C THR A 194 25.18 -30.50 10.48
N GLY A 195 24.99 -31.73 10.92
CA GLY A 195 25.30 -32.17 12.28
C GLY A 195 24.21 -31.89 13.32
N TYR A 196 23.04 -31.47 12.88
CA TYR A 196 21.90 -31.22 13.76
C TYR A 196 20.69 -32.09 13.39
N VAL A 197 19.83 -32.34 14.38
CA VAL A 197 18.55 -33.04 14.19
C VAL A 197 17.47 -32.03 13.81
N MET A 198 16.73 -32.33 12.75
CA MET A 198 15.62 -31.48 12.29
C MET A 198 14.46 -31.50 13.28
N ASP A 199 13.97 -30.32 13.62
CA ASP A 199 12.69 -30.16 14.29
C ASP A 199 11.58 -30.19 13.22
N ARG A 200 10.73 -31.22 13.27
CA ARG A 200 9.61 -31.40 12.32
C ARG A 200 8.35 -30.65 12.72
N ALA A 201 8.35 -29.98 13.88
CA ALA A 201 7.21 -29.21 14.33
C ALA A 201 7.09 -27.93 13.51
N SER A 202 5.89 -27.66 13.00
CA SER A 202 5.58 -26.34 12.41
C SER A 202 5.29 -25.34 13.51
N THR A 203 5.74 -24.10 13.30
CA THR A 203 5.49 -22.98 14.20
C THR A 203 4.50 -22.02 13.57
N ASN A 204 3.40 -21.72 14.28
CA ASN A 204 2.46 -20.69 13.87
C ASN A 204 2.96 -19.34 14.35
N VAL A 205 2.89 -18.33 13.47
CA VAL A 205 3.23 -16.95 13.78
C VAL A 205 2.13 -16.02 13.28
N VAL A 206 1.77 -15.01 14.06
CA VAL A 206 0.78 -14.01 13.66
C VAL A 206 1.50 -12.68 13.46
N ILE A 207 1.42 -12.15 12.26
CA ILE A 207 1.83 -10.78 11.95
C ILE A 207 0.65 -9.87 12.28
N GLY A 208 0.83 -9.00 13.25
CA GLY A 208 -0.17 -8.00 13.64
C GLY A 208 -0.28 -6.85 12.65
N LYS A 209 -1.21 -5.95 12.94
CA LYS A 209 -1.32 -4.66 12.26
C LYS A 209 -0.18 -3.74 12.70
N ASN A 210 0.04 -2.65 11.95
CA ASN A 210 0.90 -1.54 12.38
C ASN A 210 2.40 -1.78 12.31
N SER A 211 2.88 -2.38 11.22
CA SER A 211 4.32 -2.63 11.01
C SER A 211 4.91 -3.60 12.04
N ASP A 212 4.09 -4.56 12.45
CA ASP A 212 4.50 -5.56 13.45
C ASP A 212 5.74 -6.33 12.99
N THR A 213 6.68 -6.53 13.90
CA THR A 213 7.87 -7.36 13.66
C THR A 213 7.85 -8.53 14.62
N GLN A 214 7.67 -9.73 14.08
CA GLN A 214 7.73 -10.95 14.84
C GLN A 214 9.11 -11.61 14.69
N THR A 215 9.67 -12.09 15.80
CA THR A 215 10.89 -12.88 15.82
C THR A 215 10.58 -14.26 16.35
N VAL A 216 10.91 -15.29 15.57
CA VAL A 216 10.72 -16.70 15.93
C VAL A 216 12.09 -17.35 16.07
N ILE A 217 12.37 -17.92 17.26
CA ILE A 217 13.58 -18.67 17.53
C ILE A 217 13.26 -20.17 17.37
N VAL A 218 13.93 -20.80 16.42
CA VAL A 218 13.85 -22.25 16.21
C VAL A 218 15.18 -22.88 16.63
N LYS A 219 15.13 -23.90 17.48
CA LYS A 219 16.31 -24.53 18.06
C LYS A 219 16.49 -25.94 17.52
N ASN A 220 17.73 -26.34 17.22
CA ASN A 220 18.08 -27.73 16.93
C ASN A 220 19.12 -28.25 17.93
N SER A 221 19.03 -29.53 18.24
CA SER A 221 20.03 -30.26 19.01
C SER A 221 21.04 -30.88 18.08
N LYS A 222 22.29 -31.02 18.52
CA LYS A 222 23.29 -31.79 17.80
C LYS A 222 22.83 -33.25 17.62
N ALA A 223 23.10 -33.81 16.44
CA ALA A 223 22.92 -35.24 16.24
C ALA A 223 23.83 -36.00 17.22
N GLY A 224 23.26 -36.99 17.89
CA GLY A 224 24.08 -37.90 18.70
C GLY A 224 25.15 -38.62 17.85
N THR A 225 26.33 -38.71 18.37
CA THR A 225 27.42 -39.53 17.80
C THR A 225 27.21 -40.98 18.15
#